data_59539d843906255c873f588c409b1a60
#
_entry.id   59539d843906255c873f588c409b1a60
#
_cell.length_a   1.000
_cell.length_b   1.000
_cell.length_c   1.000
_cell.angle_alpha   90.00
_cell.angle_beta   90.00
_cell.angle_gamma   90.00
#
_symmetry.space_group_name_H-M   'P 1'
#
loop_
_entity.id
_entity.type
_entity.pdbx_description
1 polymer ?
#
loop_
_entity_poly.entity_id
_entity_poly.type
_entity_poly.pdbx_seq_one_letter_code
_entity_poly.pdbx_strand_id
1 'polypeptide(L)'
;MRTAEQYGLDEDAVQAMGRAFDLACARLSRSGVLTPTNLERMQKIAAQQLVMHARRGERNEWRLARRAIFAVCAIVAGEQIAAGSRGAAPKFARADVI
;
A
#
# COMPACT_ATOMS: atom_id res chain seq x y z
N MET A 1 14.06 1.61 21.10
CA MET A 1 13.74 1.27 21.33
C MET A 1 12.79 0.41 21.69
N ARG A 2 12.07 0.53 22.32
CA ARG A 2 11.11 -0.29 22.70
C ARG A 2 9.91 -0.17 21.91
N THR A 3 9.77 0.81 21.02
CA THR A 3 8.59 1.03 20.21
C THR A 3 8.21 -0.22 19.40
N ALA A 4 9.20 -0.83 18.75
CA ALA A 4 8.94 -2.02 17.97
C ALA A 4 8.46 -3.15 18.85
N GLU A 5 9.06 -3.29 20.01
CA GLU A 5 8.68 -4.35 20.92
C GLU A 5 7.28 -4.18 21.45
N GLN A 6 6.87 -2.93 21.63
CA GLN A 6 5.52 -2.65 22.10
C GLN A 6 4.48 -3.12 21.09
N TYR A 7 4.83 -3.15 19.81
CA TYR A 7 3.92 -3.60 18.79
C TYR A 7 4.08 -5.07 18.45
N GLY A 8 4.87 -5.80 19.23
CA GLY A 8 5.09 -7.20 18.98
C GLY A 8 6.04 -7.46 17.83
N LEU A 9 6.96 -6.54 17.58
CA LEU A 9 7.90 -6.66 16.48
C LEU A 9 9.32 -6.80 17.02
N ASP A 10 10.07 -7.74 16.49
CA ASP A 10 11.46 -7.86 16.84
C ASP A 10 12.32 -7.16 15.81
N GLU A 11 13.62 -7.22 15.99
CA GLU A 11 14.54 -6.52 15.12
C GLU A 11 14.48 -7.05 13.69
N ASP A 12 14.33 -8.37 13.55
CA ASP A 12 14.20 -8.96 12.22
C ASP A 12 12.96 -8.41 11.50
N ALA A 13 11.86 -8.27 12.25
CA ALA A 13 10.65 -7.72 11.68
C ALA A 13 10.85 -6.29 11.22
N VAL A 14 11.51 -5.49 12.06
CA VAL A 14 11.74 -4.09 11.72
C VAL A 14 12.60 -3.97 10.47
N GLN A 15 13.64 -4.77 10.37
CA GLN A 15 14.50 -4.74 9.19
C GLN A 15 13.76 -5.19 7.94
N ALA A 16 12.97 -6.26 8.07
CA ALA A 16 12.19 -6.75 6.94
C ALA A 16 11.20 -5.71 6.47
N MET A 17 10.55 -5.03 7.42
CA MET A 17 9.60 -3.98 7.07
C MET A 17 10.28 -2.81 6.37
N GLY A 18 11.47 -2.43 6.84
CA GLY A 18 12.21 -1.34 6.20
C GLY A 18 12.53 -1.64 4.75
N ARG A 19 13.05 -2.85 4.49
CA ARG A 19 13.36 -3.25 3.12
C ARG A 19 12.09 -3.36 2.29
N ALA A 20 11.04 -3.91 2.88
CA ALA A 20 9.77 -4.06 2.17
C ALA A 20 9.19 -2.69 1.82
N PHE A 21 9.31 -1.73 2.71
CA PHE A 21 8.82 -0.39 2.45
C PHE A 21 9.56 0.23 1.26
N ASP A 22 10.88 0.10 1.24
CA ASP A 22 11.66 0.61 0.13
C ASP A 22 11.27 -0.06 -1.18
N LEU A 23 11.10 -1.38 -1.16
CA LEU A 23 10.68 -2.11 -2.34
C LEU A 23 9.32 -1.67 -2.83
N ALA A 24 8.38 -1.52 -1.90
CA ALA A 24 7.03 -1.14 -2.26
C ALA A 24 7.01 0.27 -2.85
N CYS A 25 7.70 1.19 -2.21
CA CYS A 25 7.72 2.57 -2.70
C CYS A 25 8.37 2.67 -4.07
N ALA A 26 9.46 1.94 -4.28
CA ALA A 26 10.12 1.95 -5.59
C ALA A 26 9.19 1.43 -6.67
N ARG A 27 8.49 0.34 -6.37
CA ARG A 27 7.58 -0.26 -7.33
C ARG A 27 6.42 0.67 -7.64
N LEU A 28 5.83 1.24 -6.60
CA LEU A 28 4.69 2.13 -6.76
C LEU A 28 5.08 3.41 -7.50
N SER A 29 6.27 3.91 -7.24
CA SER A 29 6.74 5.10 -7.97
C SER A 29 6.86 4.83 -9.45
N ARG A 30 7.38 3.66 -9.80
CA ARG A 30 7.55 3.31 -11.20
C ARG A 30 6.24 3.08 -11.92
N SER A 31 5.24 2.62 -11.19
CA SER A 31 3.95 2.33 -11.80
C SER A 31 3.08 3.56 -11.99
N GLY A 32 3.48 4.68 -11.42
CA GLY A 32 2.68 5.90 -11.54
C GLY A 32 1.52 5.98 -10.58
N VAL A 33 1.43 5.05 -9.65
CA VAL A 33 0.35 5.04 -8.68
C VAL A 33 0.49 6.18 -7.68
N LEU A 34 1.75 6.50 -7.33
CA LEU A 34 2.01 7.57 -6.37
C LEU A 34 2.09 8.90 -7.09
N THR A 35 1.35 9.86 -6.58
CA THR A 35 1.37 11.23 -7.11
C THR A 35 1.76 12.17 -5.98
N PRO A 36 2.17 13.39 -6.29
CA PRO A 36 2.48 14.35 -5.22
C PRO A 36 1.32 14.56 -4.27
N THR A 37 0.11 14.44 -4.78
CA THR A 37 -1.08 14.66 -3.97
C THR A 37 -1.32 13.53 -2.99
N ASN A 38 -1.09 12.29 -3.40
CA ASN A 38 -1.44 11.15 -2.55
C ASN A 38 -0.23 10.48 -1.90
N LEU A 39 0.97 10.96 -2.17
CA LEU A 39 2.19 10.27 -1.75
C LEU A 39 2.21 9.98 -0.25
N GLU A 40 2.01 11.01 0.53
CA GLU A 40 2.11 10.87 1.99
C GLU A 40 1.07 9.89 2.51
N ARG A 41 -0.14 10.01 2.02
CA ARG A 41 -1.22 9.14 2.47
C ARG A 41 -0.97 7.69 2.08
N MET A 42 -0.49 7.48 0.86
CA MET A 42 -0.23 6.13 0.39
C MET A 42 0.95 5.50 1.12
N GLN A 43 1.96 6.29 1.46
CA GLN A 43 3.07 5.77 2.25
C GLN A 43 2.61 5.33 3.63
N LYS A 44 1.70 6.07 4.22
CA LYS A 44 1.14 5.71 5.51
C LYS A 44 0.37 4.39 5.43
N ILE A 45 -0.41 4.23 4.39
CA ILE A 45 -1.17 3.00 4.19
C ILE A 45 -0.23 1.82 4.00
N ALA A 46 0.83 2.01 3.21
CA ALA A 46 1.80 0.96 2.99
C ALA A 46 2.46 0.55 4.32
N ALA A 47 2.85 1.53 5.11
CA ALA A 47 3.48 1.24 6.39
C ALA A 47 2.54 0.48 7.32
N GLN A 48 1.28 0.86 7.34
CA GLN A 48 0.31 0.16 8.17
C GLN A 48 0.14 -1.30 7.76
N GLN A 49 0.15 -1.56 6.46
CA GLN A 49 0.06 -2.93 5.98
C GLN A 49 1.28 -3.75 6.38
N LEU A 50 2.45 -3.14 6.30
CA LEU A 50 3.67 -3.83 6.69
C LEU A 50 3.65 -4.20 8.15
N VAL A 51 3.24 -3.26 9.00
CA VAL A 51 3.16 -3.53 10.44
C VAL A 51 2.17 -4.65 10.72
N MET A 52 1.02 -4.59 10.09
CA MET A 52 -0.02 -5.58 10.32
C MET A 52 0.46 -6.99 9.98
N HIS A 53 1.09 -7.14 8.82
CA HIS A 53 1.51 -8.46 8.39
C HIS A 53 2.76 -8.93 9.15
N ALA A 54 3.65 -8.02 9.50
CA ALA A 54 4.83 -8.38 10.29
C ALA A 54 4.41 -8.86 11.67
N ARG A 55 3.40 -8.25 12.25
CA ARG A 55 2.89 -8.68 13.55
C ARG A 55 2.29 -10.07 13.51
N ARG A 56 1.83 -10.49 12.33
CA ARG A 56 1.32 -11.83 12.13
C ARG A 56 2.41 -12.85 11.84
N GLY A 57 3.66 -12.40 11.83
CA GLY A 57 4.77 -13.31 11.65
C GLY A 57 5.46 -13.28 10.31
N GLU A 58 4.97 -12.47 9.37
CA GLU A 58 5.60 -12.42 8.07
C GLU A 58 6.95 -11.74 8.16
N ARG A 59 7.98 -12.38 7.63
CA ARG A 59 9.34 -11.85 7.67
C ARG A 59 9.98 -11.76 6.30
N ASN A 60 9.29 -12.24 5.27
CA ASN A 60 9.81 -12.18 3.92
C ASN A 60 9.54 -10.80 3.34
N GLU A 61 10.60 -10.09 2.97
CA GLU A 61 10.45 -8.70 2.55
C GLU A 61 9.65 -8.58 1.25
N TRP A 62 9.77 -9.56 0.36
CA TRP A 62 8.99 -9.53 -0.88
C TRP A 62 7.51 -9.72 -0.63
N ARG A 63 7.17 -10.61 0.28
CA ARG A 63 5.77 -10.83 0.62
C ARG A 63 5.18 -9.62 1.32
N LEU A 64 5.95 -9.02 2.22
CA LEU A 64 5.50 -7.81 2.87
C LEU A 64 5.28 -6.70 1.86
N ALA A 65 6.26 -6.51 0.96
CA ALA A 65 6.14 -5.47 -0.05
C ALA A 65 4.93 -5.69 -0.94
N ARG A 66 4.71 -6.92 -1.33
CA ARG A 66 3.57 -7.25 -2.20
C ARG A 66 2.25 -6.90 -1.52
N ARG A 67 2.12 -7.19 -0.24
CA ARG A 67 0.91 -6.85 0.50
C ARG A 67 0.68 -5.35 0.54
N ALA A 68 1.76 -4.61 0.77
CA ALA A 68 1.65 -3.16 0.82
C ALA A 68 1.26 -2.59 -0.55
N ILE A 69 1.91 -3.09 -1.60
CA ILE A 69 1.61 -2.64 -2.96
C ILE A 69 0.15 -2.91 -3.31
N PHE A 70 -0.29 -4.11 -2.98
CA PHE A 70 -1.65 -4.52 -3.30
C PHE A 70 -2.67 -3.62 -2.61
N ALA A 71 -2.45 -3.33 -1.34
CA ALA A 71 -3.36 -2.49 -0.58
C ALA A 71 -3.41 -1.07 -1.14
N VAL A 72 -2.26 -0.52 -1.48
CA VAL A 72 -2.22 0.83 -2.04
C VAL A 72 -2.91 0.88 -3.39
N CYS A 73 -2.62 -0.10 -4.25
CA CYS A 73 -3.23 -0.12 -5.57
C CYS A 73 -4.75 -0.27 -5.48
N ALA A 74 -5.23 -1.07 -4.55
CA ALA A 74 -6.66 -1.26 -4.38
C ALA A 74 -7.34 0.04 -3.95
N ILE A 75 -6.70 0.77 -3.06
CA ILE A 75 -7.26 2.03 -2.58
C ILE A 75 -7.26 3.07 -3.68
N VAL A 76 -6.17 3.19 -4.40
CA VAL A 76 -6.10 4.16 -5.49
C VAL A 76 -7.13 3.84 -6.56
N ALA A 77 -7.26 2.57 -6.91
CA ALA A 77 -8.24 2.16 -7.90
C ALA A 77 -9.65 2.50 -7.44
N GLY A 78 -9.95 2.26 -6.17
CA GLY A 78 -11.25 2.59 -5.62
C GLY A 78 -11.52 4.09 -5.69
N GLU A 79 -10.53 4.89 -5.38
CA GLU A 79 -10.69 6.33 -5.44
C GLU A 79 -10.93 6.82 -6.86
N GLN A 80 -10.24 6.22 -7.81
CA GLN A 80 -10.42 6.60 -9.20
C GLN A 80 -11.80 6.23 -9.70
N ILE A 81 -12.29 5.07 -9.31
CA ILE A 81 -13.63 4.65 -9.67
C ILE A 81 -14.66 5.60 -9.09
N ALA A 82 -14.51 5.95 -7.83
CA ALA A 82 -15.44 6.87 -7.17
C ALA A 82 -15.44 8.22 -7.85
N ALA A 83 -14.27 8.73 -8.18
CA ALA A 83 -14.17 10.01 -8.86
C ALA A 83 -14.78 9.94 -10.23
N GLY A 84 -14.56 8.85 -10.94
CA GLY A 84 -15.14 8.66 -12.25
C GLY A 84 -16.65 8.60 -12.20
N SER A 85 -17.17 7.86 -11.25
CA SER A 85 -18.62 7.78 -11.07
C SER A 85 -19.23 9.13 -10.83
N ARG A 86 -18.54 9.90 -10.02
CA ARG A 86 -19.05 11.19 -9.70
C ARG A 86 -19.00 12.14 -10.87
N GLY A 87 -17.91 12.09 -11.60
CA GLY A 87 -17.75 13.01 -12.68
C GLY A 87 -18.33 12.57 -13.94
N ALA A 88 -18.37 11.31 -14.22
CA ALA A 88 -18.75 10.96 -15.46
C ALA A 88 -19.78 10.21 -15.57
N ALA A 89 -20.12 10.06 -15.73
CA ALA A 89 -21.02 9.48 -16.12
C ALA A 89 -20.76 8.43 -16.62
N PRO A 90 -20.97 7.74 -16.77
CA PRO A 90 -20.58 6.62 -17.00
C PRO A 90 -20.19 6.17 -18.12
N LYS A 91 -19.94 6.04 -18.53
CA LYS A 91 -19.49 5.62 -19.54
C LYS A 91 -18.88 4.56 -19.40
N PHE A 92 -18.90 3.97 -18.84
CA PHE A 92 -18.22 2.99 -18.73
C PHE A 92 -18.53 2.32 -17.91
N ALA A 93 -19.24 2.49 -17.64
CA ALA A 93 -19.34 2.01 -17.20
C ALA A 93 -19.79 1.22 -17.29
N ARG A 94 -20.36 1.47 -17.95
CA ARG A 94 -20.47 1.09 -18.39
C ARG A 94 -20.27 0.40 -18.72
N ALA A 95 -20.47 0.40 -18.75
CA ALA A 95 -20.13 -0.02 -19.17
C ALA A 95 -20.07 -0.52 -19.19
N ASP A 96 -20.20 -0.43 -19.21
CA ASP A 96 -19.92 -0.74 -19.36
C ASP A 96 -19.89 -1.43 -19.29
N VAL A 97 -20.38 -1.52 -19.28
CA VAL A 97 -20.20 -1.88 -19.41
C VAL A 97 -20.35 -2.45 -19.54
N ILE A 98 -20.80 -2.73 -19.76
CA ILE A 98 -20.67 -2.89 -20.02
C ILE A 98 -20.72 -2.99 -20.09
#